data_0e82c7ce3f595f1fb14346af4b310ddc
#
_entry.id   0e82c7ce3f595f1fb14346af4b310ddc
#
_cell.length_a   1.000
_cell.length_b   1.000
_cell.length_c   1.000
_cell.angle_alpha   90.00
_cell.angle_beta   90.00
_cell.angle_gamma   90.00
#
_symmetry.space_group_name_H-M   'P 1'
#
loop_
_entity.id
_entity.type
_entity.pdbx_description
1 polymer ?
#
loop_
_entity_poly.entity_id
_entity_poly.type
_entity_poly.pdbx_seq_one_letter_code
_entity_poly.pdbx_strand_id
1 'polypeptide(L)'
;YVSVTRDDVVAILNEMAEAVHAEGAVMGTHCCGNTEWSILVDGGVDIVNFDAYEYGETIAMYPDAVRTLFARGGCLAWGVVPSSAKVREESAASLADRWERLADLLASKGLDKAEIARQAIITSSCGTGSLSVEDSERIFGLIAETSALLKKRYGF
;
A
#
# COMPACT_ATOMS: atom_id res chain seq x y z
N TYR A 1 -6.73 -17.92 -27.22
CA TYR A 1 -6.53 -17.17 -25.97
C TYR A 1 -5.06 -16.81 -25.87
N VAL A 2 -4.71 -15.53 -25.80
CA VAL A 2 -3.36 -15.10 -25.47
C VAL A 2 -3.27 -15.13 -23.95
N SER A 3 -2.46 -16.02 -23.39
CA SER A 3 -2.16 -16.01 -21.97
C SER A 3 -1.03 -15.01 -21.73
N VAL A 4 -1.30 -13.99 -20.90
CA VAL A 4 -0.27 -13.05 -20.44
C VAL A 4 0.54 -13.75 -19.35
N THR A 5 1.86 -13.80 -19.51
CA THR A 5 2.77 -14.40 -18.53
C THR A 5 3.22 -13.35 -17.49
N ARG A 6 3.80 -13.82 -16.37
CA ARG A 6 4.44 -12.95 -15.40
C ARG A 6 5.48 -12.03 -16.04
N ASP A 7 6.32 -12.59 -16.90
CA ASP A 7 7.42 -11.86 -17.55
C ASP A 7 6.91 -10.79 -18.50
N ASP A 8 5.78 -11.03 -19.20
CA ASP A 8 5.13 -10.03 -20.04
C ASP A 8 4.66 -8.83 -19.19
N VAL A 9 4.06 -9.09 -18.03
CA VAL A 9 3.58 -8.02 -17.13
C VAL A 9 4.75 -7.23 -16.55
N VAL A 10 5.79 -7.90 -16.10
CA VAL A 10 7.01 -7.27 -15.57
C VAL A 10 7.66 -6.40 -16.64
N ALA A 11 7.79 -6.88 -17.88
CA ALA A 11 8.37 -6.13 -18.99
C ALA A 11 7.59 -4.83 -19.28
N ILE A 12 6.24 -4.92 -19.34
CA ILE A 12 5.38 -3.75 -19.56
C ILE A 12 5.51 -2.74 -18.41
N LEU A 13 5.49 -3.21 -17.16
CA LEU A 13 5.64 -2.33 -16.00
C LEU A 13 7.00 -1.64 -16.00
N ASN A 14 8.07 -2.35 -16.33
CA ASN A 14 9.41 -1.77 -16.43
C ASN A 14 9.49 -0.67 -17.49
N GLU A 15 8.93 -0.89 -18.67
CA GLU A 15 8.88 0.11 -19.74
C GLU A 15 8.14 1.38 -19.26
N MET A 16 7.02 1.20 -18.57
CA MET A 16 6.27 2.31 -17.98
C MET A 16 7.06 3.04 -16.88
N ALA A 17 7.71 2.29 -15.99
CA ALA A 17 8.52 2.85 -14.92
C ALA A 17 9.72 3.64 -15.47
N GLU A 18 10.43 3.11 -16.45
CA GLU A 18 11.53 3.82 -17.12
C GLU A 18 11.07 5.14 -17.74
N ALA A 19 9.91 5.16 -18.41
CA ALA A 19 9.36 6.38 -18.98
C ALA A 19 9.01 7.43 -17.94
N VAL A 20 8.44 7.01 -16.78
CA VAL A 20 8.11 7.90 -15.66
C VAL A 20 9.40 8.43 -14.99
N HIS A 21 10.38 7.54 -14.77
CA HIS A 21 11.66 7.91 -14.15
C HIS A 21 12.49 8.85 -15.04
N ALA A 22 12.40 8.73 -16.35
CA ALA A 22 13.07 9.64 -17.30
C ALA A 22 12.61 11.10 -17.15
N GLU A 23 11.37 11.31 -16.66
CA GLU A 23 10.82 12.64 -16.34
C GLU A 23 11.12 13.08 -14.89
N GLY A 24 11.89 12.31 -14.13
CA GLY A 24 12.22 12.59 -12.72
C GLY A 24 11.05 12.37 -11.75
N ALA A 25 10.04 11.60 -12.16
CA ALA A 25 8.89 11.27 -11.34
C ALA A 25 8.99 9.85 -10.76
N VAL A 26 8.12 9.52 -9.79
CA VAL A 26 8.00 8.19 -9.20
C VAL A 26 6.73 7.50 -9.72
N MET A 27 6.81 6.18 -9.92
CA MET A 27 5.68 5.38 -10.39
C MET A 27 4.96 4.70 -9.24
N GLY A 28 3.65 4.96 -9.10
CA GLY A 28 2.76 4.24 -8.18
C GLY A 28 1.79 3.33 -8.90
N THR A 29 1.50 2.18 -8.32
CA THR A 29 0.50 1.23 -8.85
C THR A 29 -0.47 0.83 -7.76
N HIS A 30 -1.78 0.80 -8.08
CA HIS A 30 -2.84 0.31 -7.19
C HIS A 30 -3.33 -1.06 -7.62
N CYS A 31 -3.49 -1.96 -6.65
CA CYS A 31 -4.19 -3.22 -6.81
C CYS A 31 -5.16 -3.43 -5.65
N CYS A 32 -6.46 -3.46 -5.94
CA CYS A 32 -7.52 -3.65 -4.96
C CYS A 32 -7.92 -5.13 -4.76
N GLY A 33 -7.19 -6.07 -5.34
CA GLY A 33 -7.38 -7.51 -5.17
C GLY A 33 -6.12 -8.17 -4.64
N ASN A 34 -6.19 -9.50 -4.45
CA ASN A 34 -5.01 -10.29 -4.18
C ASN A 34 -4.20 -10.52 -5.45
N THR A 35 -2.89 -10.36 -5.38
CA THR A 35 -1.98 -10.56 -6.51
C THR A 35 -0.63 -11.10 -6.04
N GLU A 36 0.23 -11.47 -6.99
CA GLU A 36 1.65 -11.73 -6.74
C GLU A 36 2.39 -10.40 -6.63
N TRP A 37 2.55 -9.89 -5.41
CA TRP A 37 3.11 -8.55 -5.13
C TRP A 37 4.52 -8.35 -5.67
N SER A 38 5.31 -9.43 -5.83
CA SER A 38 6.64 -9.36 -6.42
C SER A 38 6.63 -8.85 -7.87
N ILE A 39 5.56 -9.08 -8.63
CA ILE A 39 5.44 -8.60 -10.02
C ILE A 39 5.57 -7.08 -10.09
N LEU A 40 4.90 -6.36 -9.17
CA LEU A 40 4.93 -4.90 -9.14
C LEU A 40 6.33 -4.38 -8.80
N VAL A 41 6.97 -5.04 -7.83
CA VAL A 41 8.33 -4.67 -7.41
C VAL A 41 9.35 -4.97 -8.51
N ASP A 42 9.29 -6.15 -9.12
CA ASP A 42 10.17 -6.53 -10.23
C ASP A 42 9.93 -5.67 -11.48
N GLY A 43 8.69 -5.17 -11.64
CA GLY A 43 8.30 -4.22 -12.68
C GLY A 43 8.73 -2.76 -12.44
N GLY A 44 9.58 -2.48 -11.44
CA GLY A 44 10.15 -1.14 -11.24
C GLY A 44 9.25 -0.14 -10.52
N VAL A 45 8.10 -0.56 -9.98
CA VAL A 45 7.14 0.32 -9.27
C VAL A 45 7.72 0.82 -7.95
N ASP A 46 7.70 2.14 -7.71
CA ASP A 46 8.24 2.77 -6.49
C ASP A 46 7.23 2.78 -5.33
N ILE A 47 5.94 2.91 -5.64
CA ILE A 47 4.87 2.95 -4.65
C ILE A 47 3.88 1.82 -4.94
N VAL A 48 3.85 0.83 -4.08
CA VAL A 48 2.86 -0.27 -4.15
C VAL A 48 1.68 0.10 -3.26
N ASN A 49 0.57 0.50 -3.89
CA ASN A 49 -0.69 0.76 -3.20
C ASN A 49 -1.63 -0.46 -3.29
N PHE A 50 -2.18 -0.86 -2.17
CA PHE A 50 -3.01 -2.05 -2.08
C PHE A 50 -4.13 -1.91 -1.05
N ASP A 51 -5.19 -2.70 -1.22
CA ASP A 51 -6.24 -2.84 -0.22
C ASP A 51 -5.71 -3.62 0.99
N ALA A 52 -5.17 -2.88 1.97
CA ALA A 52 -4.70 -3.46 3.21
C ALA A 52 -5.83 -3.73 4.22
N TYR A 53 -7.05 -3.25 3.95
CA TYR A 53 -8.19 -3.52 4.79
C TYR A 53 -8.70 -4.96 4.62
N GLU A 54 -8.82 -5.44 3.39
CA GLU A 54 -9.31 -6.79 3.07
C GLU A 54 -8.16 -7.79 2.82
N TYR A 55 -7.04 -7.37 2.22
CA TYR A 55 -5.96 -8.25 1.75
C TYR A 55 -4.61 -7.97 2.41
N GLY A 56 -4.56 -7.17 3.49
CA GLY A 56 -3.31 -6.69 4.08
C GLY A 56 -2.31 -7.78 4.47
N GLU A 57 -2.79 -8.96 4.87
CA GLU A 57 -1.91 -10.07 5.26
C GLU A 57 -1.12 -10.65 4.08
N THR A 58 -1.63 -10.51 2.86
CA THR A 58 -1.03 -11.13 1.67
C THR A 58 0.33 -10.54 1.32
N ILE A 59 0.59 -9.26 1.66
CA ILE A 59 1.90 -8.63 1.43
C ILE A 59 3.03 -9.33 2.19
N ALA A 60 2.72 -9.90 3.37
CA ALA A 60 3.69 -10.62 4.19
C ALA A 60 4.09 -12.00 3.63
N MET A 61 3.46 -12.44 2.55
CA MET A 61 3.89 -13.62 1.79
C MET A 61 5.08 -13.32 0.87
N TYR A 62 5.39 -12.04 0.65
CA TYR A 62 6.45 -11.57 -0.26
C TYR A 62 7.49 -10.67 0.44
N PRO A 63 8.10 -11.10 1.56
CA PRO A 63 8.98 -10.25 2.35
C PRO A 63 10.22 -9.81 1.57
N ASP A 64 10.73 -10.64 0.67
CA ASP A 64 11.91 -10.31 -0.14
C ASP A 64 11.59 -9.22 -1.18
N ALA A 65 10.40 -9.24 -1.76
CA ALA A 65 9.96 -8.18 -2.64
C ALA A 65 9.84 -6.85 -1.88
N VAL A 66 9.28 -6.86 -0.66
CA VAL A 66 9.19 -5.65 0.17
C VAL A 66 10.57 -5.14 0.56
N ARG A 67 11.54 -6.01 0.91
CA ARG A 67 12.93 -5.59 1.14
C ARG A 67 13.54 -4.92 -0.08
N THR A 68 13.33 -5.50 -1.26
CA THR A 68 13.82 -4.93 -2.53
C THR A 68 13.20 -3.56 -2.79
N LEU A 69 11.89 -3.41 -2.58
CA LEU A 69 11.19 -2.14 -2.71
C LEU A 69 11.78 -1.07 -1.77
N PHE A 70 11.96 -1.42 -0.50
CA PHE A 70 12.48 -0.50 0.51
C PHE A 70 13.94 -0.14 0.27
N ALA A 71 14.78 -1.10 -0.12
CA ALA A 71 16.21 -0.87 -0.38
C ALA A 71 16.46 0.15 -1.51
N ARG A 72 15.53 0.31 -2.45
CA ARG A 72 15.59 1.32 -3.52
C ARG A 72 14.85 2.63 -3.18
N GLY A 73 14.38 2.78 -1.93
CA GLY A 73 13.67 3.98 -1.48
C GLY A 73 12.17 3.99 -1.78
N GLY A 74 11.62 2.88 -2.27
CA GLY A 74 10.19 2.75 -2.53
C GLY A 74 9.39 2.60 -1.24
N CYS A 75 8.06 2.65 -1.32
CA CYS A 75 7.19 2.57 -0.16
C CYS A 75 5.91 1.76 -0.40
N LEU A 76 5.29 1.33 0.69
CA LEU A 76 3.96 0.71 0.69
C LEU A 76 2.90 1.76 1.02
N ALA A 77 1.91 1.89 0.15
CA ALA A 77 0.73 2.70 0.40
C ALA A 77 -0.41 1.79 0.89
N TRP A 78 -0.59 1.81 2.21
CA TRP A 78 -1.48 0.93 2.94
C TRP A 78 -2.93 1.43 2.89
N GLY A 79 -3.76 0.79 2.09
CA GLY A 79 -5.19 1.06 2.01
C GLY A 79 -5.95 0.50 3.21
N VAL A 80 -5.64 0.96 4.42
CA VAL A 80 -6.27 0.49 5.67
C VAL A 80 -7.62 1.14 5.94
N VAL A 81 -7.93 2.28 5.30
CA VAL A 81 -9.23 2.95 5.46
C VAL A 81 -10.21 2.39 4.43
N PRO A 82 -11.27 1.69 4.84
CA PRO A 82 -12.15 1.01 3.89
C PRO A 82 -12.93 2.00 3.03
N SER A 83 -12.92 1.81 1.71
CA SER A 83 -13.73 2.56 0.74
C SER A 83 -15.12 1.94 0.54
N SER A 84 -15.82 1.70 1.65
CA SER A 84 -17.15 1.11 1.71
C SER A 84 -17.92 1.62 2.93
N ALA A 85 -19.17 1.20 3.09
CA ALA A 85 -19.99 1.53 4.26
C ALA A 85 -19.33 1.16 5.61
N LYS A 86 -18.36 0.22 5.62
CA LYS A 86 -17.58 -0.16 6.81
C LYS A 86 -16.84 1.04 7.43
N VAL A 87 -16.55 2.09 6.65
CA VAL A 87 -15.90 3.29 7.15
C VAL A 87 -16.65 3.96 8.30
N ARG A 88 -17.98 3.77 8.37
CA ARG A 88 -18.83 4.33 9.42
C ARG A 88 -18.61 3.71 10.79
N GLU A 89 -18.06 2.49 10.83
CA GLU A 89 -17.78 1.71 12.04
C GLU A 89 -16.33 1.90 12.52
N GLU A 90 -15.47 2.52 11.69
CA GLU A 90 -14.06 2.67 11.95
C GLU A 90 -13.71 4.01 12.63
N SER A 91 -12.60 3.99 13.34
CA SER A 91 -11.94 5.14 13.95
C SER A 91 -10.45 5.15 13.59
N ALA A 92 -9.79 6.31 13.74
CA ALA A 92 -8.35 6.39 13.54
C ALA A 92 -7.57 5.41 14.43
N ALA A 93 -8.06 5.15 15.65
CA ALA A 93 -7.45 4.19 16.56
C ALA A 93 -7.57 2.75 16.06
N SER A 94 -8.77 2.30 15.63
CA SER A 94 -8.98 0.95 15.12
C SER A 94 -8.17 0.69 13.84
N LEU A 95 -8.08 1.70 12.97
CA LEU A 95 -7.31 1.62 11.72
C LEU A 95 -5.79 1.62 11.98
N ALA A 96 -5.31 2.43 12.93
CA ALA A 96 -3.91 2.39 13.34
C ALA A 96 -3.54 1.04 13.95
N ASP A 97 -4.41 0.47 14.79
CA ASP A 97 -4.18 -0.85 15.39
C ASP A 97 -4.24 -1.97 14.33
N ARG A 98 -5.06 -1.82 13.28
CA ARG A 98 -5.04 -2.72 12.12
C ARG A 98 -3.70 -2.63 11.39
N TRP A 99 -3.22 -1.43 11.09
CA TRP A 99 -1.93 -1.23 10.46
C TRP A 99 -0.78 -1.83 11.30
N GLU A 100 -0.81 -1.63 12.62
CA GLU A 100 0.20 -2.20 13.54
C GLU A 100 0.26 -3.72 13.44
N ARG A 101 -0.88 -4.40 13.44
CA ARG A 101 -0.93 -5.88 13.30
C ARG A 101 -0.33 -6.34 11.97
N LEU A 102 -0.61 -5.64 10.87
CA LEU A 102 -0.05 -5.96 9.56
C LEU A 102 1.45 -5.68 9.50
N ALA A 103 1.90 -4.57 10.10
CA ALA A 103 3.33 -4.24 10.21
C ALA A 103 4.07 -5.27 11.08
N ASP A 104 3.46 -5.74 12.19
CA ASP A 104 4.03 -6.79 13.02
C ASP A 104 4.13 -8.13 12.28
N LEU A 105 3.13 -8.46 11.47
CA LEU A 105 3.18 -9.65 10.63
C LEU A 105 4.35 -9.58 9.63
N LEU A 106 4.53 -8.43 8.96
CA LEU A 106 5.63 -8.22 8.03
C LEU A 106 6.99 -8.20 8.76
N ALA A 107 7.06 -7.58 9.95
CA ALA A 107 8.26 -7.60 10.79
C ALA A 107 8.63 -9.01 11.26
N SER A 108 7.66 -9.88 11.52
CA SER A 108 7.90 -11.30 11.86
C SER A 108 8.59 -12.07 10.74
N LYS A 109 8.58 -11.53 9.50
CA LYS A 109 9.32 -12.04 8.34
C LYS A 109 10.72 -11.44 8.19
N GLY A 110 11.19 -10.69 9.20
CA GLY A 110 12.54 -10.16 9.29
C GLY A 110 12.74 -8.77 8.68
N LEU A 111 11.66 -7.98 8.50
CA LEU A 111 11.78 -6.57 8.16
C LEU A 111 11.84 -5.72 9.45
N ASP A 112 12.56 -4.59 9.40
CA ASP A 112 12.58 -3.62 10.51
C ASP A 112 11.24 -2.87 10.58
N LYS A 113 10.57 -2.91 11.73
CA LYS A 113 9.27 -2.24 11.91
C LYS A 113 9.36 -0.72 11.78
N ALA A 114 10.47 -0.12 12.21
CA ALA A 114 10.68 1.32 12.06
C ALA A 114 10.90 1.71 10.59
N GLU A 115 11.53 0.85 9.79
CA GLU A 115 11.65 1.02 8.36
C GLU A 115 10.29 0.91 7.67
N ILE A 116 9.48 -0.10 8.02
CA ILE A 116 8.11 -0.25 7.53
C ILE A 116 7.30 1.03 7.80
N ALA A 117 7.44 1.62 8.99
CA ALA A 117 6.74 2.85 9.35
C ALA A 117 7.23 4.09 8.56
N ARG A 118 8.54 4.20 8.34
CA ARG A 118 9.12 5.31 7.56
C ARG A 118 8.73 5.27 6.08
N GLN A 119 8.57 4.07 5.54
CA GLN A 119 8.22 3.84 4.12
C GLN A 119 6.74 3.48 3.95
N ALA A 120 5.88 4.00 4.83
CA ALA A 120 4.43 3.81 4.78
C ALA A 120 3.70 5.09 4.37
N ILE A 121 2.72 4.94 3.49
CA ILE A 121 1.69 5.94 3.18
C ILE A 121 0.35 5.34 3.62
N ILE A 122 -0.49 6.13 4.29
CA ILE A 122 -1.84 5.70 4.65
C ILE A 122 -2.83 6.18 3.60
N THR A 123 -3.62 5.25 3.06
CA THR A 123 -4.58 5.53 2.00
C THR A 123 -5.93 4.85 2.27
N SER A 124 -6.93 5.18 1.45
CA SER A 124 -8.14 4.36 1.31
C SER A 124 -7.82 3.04 0.62
N SER A 125 -8.65 2.02 0.88
CA SER A 125 -8.50 0.68 0.29
C SER A 125 -8.69 0.68 -1.23
N CYS A 126 -9.53 1.61 -1.74
CA CYS A 126 -9.77 1.83 -3.16
C CYS A 126 -10.28 3.25 -3.40
N GLY A 127 -10.67 3.58 -4.64
CA GLY A 127 -11.28 4.85 -5.00
C GLY A 127 -12.62 5.08 -4.29
N THR A 128 -12.96 6.35 -4.04
CA THR A 128 -14.18 6.76 -3.32
C THR A 128 -15.29 7.26 -4.25
N GLY A 129 -15.06 7.31 -5.57
CA GLY A 129 -15.95 7.95 -6.54
C GLY A 129 -17.37 7.36 -6.65
N SER A 130 -17.61 6.16 -6.14
CA SER A 130 -18.93 5.53 -6.08
C SER A 130 -19.65 5.72 -4.75
N LEU A 131 -19.03 6.39 -3.77
CA LEU A 131 -19.57 6.62 -2.44
C LEU A 131 -20.29 7.96 -2.35
N SER A 132 -21.04 8.17 -1.25
CA SER A 132 -21.56 9.48 -0.92
C SER A 132 -20.46 10.49 -0.61
N VAL A 133 -20.75 11.78 -0.74
CA VAL A 133 -19.81 12.85 -0.35
C VAL A 133 -19.44 12.72 1.12
N GLU A 134 -20.43 12.47 1.98
CA GLU A 134 -20.24 12.31 3.43
C GLU A 134 -19.28 11.16 3.76
N ASP A 135 -19.45 9.97 3.13
CA ASP A 135 -18.54 8.83 3.34
C ASP A 135 -17.15 9.13 2.79
N SER A 136 -17.06 9.84 1.67
CA SER A 136 -15.77 10.23 1.09
C SER A 136 -15.01 11.21 1.99
N GLU A 137 -15.68 12.23 2.51
CA GLU A 137 -15.11 13.19 3.47
C GLU A 137 -14.64 12.49 4.75
N ARG A 138 -15.45 11.54 5.27
CA ARG A 138 -15.08 10.71 6.40
C ARG A 138 -13.81 9.88 6.14
N ILE A 139 -13.71 9.25 4.96
CA ILE A 139 -12.54 8.49 4.55
C ILE A 139 -11.29 9.37 4.57
N PHE A 140 -11.34 10.56 3.95
CA PHE A 140 -10.21 11.48 3.94
C PHE A 140 -9.83 11.98 5.34
N GLY A 141 -10.82 12.26 6.18
CA GLY A 141 -10.59 12.58 7.59
C GLY A 141 -9.84 11.45 8.33
N LEU A 142 -10.33 10.21 8.20
CA LEU A 142 -9.71 9.03 8.83
C LEU A 142 -8.31 8.73 8.30
N ILE A 143 -8.04 8.95 7.01
CA ILE A 143 -6.68 8.84 6.46
C ILE A 143 -5.73 9.81 7.17
N ALA A 144 -6.12 11.09 7.27
CA ALA A 144 -5.31 12.11 7.91
C ALA A 144 -5.09 11.82 9.41
N GLU A 145 -6.15 11.48 10.14
CA GLU A 145 -6.10 11.18 11.56
C GLU A 145 -5.27 9.91 11.86
N THR A 146 -5.46 8.84 11.08
CA THR A 146 -4.70 7.58 11.22
C THR A 146 -3.22 7.82 10.95
N SER A 147 -2.89 8.56 9.88
CA SER A 147 -1.53 8.94 9.55
C SER A 147 -0.88 9.75 10.68
N ALA A 148 -1.57 10.76 11.21
CA ALA A 148 -1.08 11.57 12.31
C ALA A 148 -0.85 10.74 13.59
N LEU A 149 -1.75 9.81 13.89
CA LEU A 149 -1.63 8.92 15.05
C LEU A 149 -0.41 8.00 14.92
N LEU A 150 -0.20 7.39 13.75
CA LEU A 150 0.96 6.54 13.49
C LEU A 150 2.27 7.33 13.54
N LYS A 151 2.32 8.50 12.89
CA LYS A 151 3.50 9.40 12.99
C LYS A 151 3.86 9.70 14.44
N LYS A 152 2.87 10.01 15.28
CA LYS A 152 3.11 10.25 16.71
C LYS A 152 3.64 9.00 17.43
N ARG A 153 3.13 7.80 17.11
CA ARG A 153 3.59 6.53 17.73
C ARG A 153 5.05 6.23 17.39
N TYR A 154 5.49 6.58 16.18
CA TYR A 154 6.85 6.30 15.69
C TYR A 154 7.82 7.49 15.79
N GLY A 155 7.36 8.63 16.28
CA GLY A 155 8.22 9.80 16.53
C GLY A 155 8.59 10.60 15.27
N PHE A 156 7.70 10.65 14.28
CA PHE A 156 7.87 11.40 13.03
C PHE A 156 7.14 12.74 13.06
#